data_2e4d45bb1bf78de7c9393540e29b6f05
#
_entry.id   2e4d45bb1bf78de7c9393540e29b6f05
#
_cell.length_a   1.000
_cell.length_b   1.000
_cell.length_c   1.000
_cell.angle_alpha   90.00
_cell.angle_beta   90.00
_cell.angle_gamma   90.00
#
_symmetry.space_group_name_H-M   'P 1'
#
loop_
_entity.id
_entity.type
_entity.pdbx_description
1 polymer ?
#
loop_
_entity_poly.entity_id
_entity_poly.type
_entity_poly.pdbx_seq_one_letter_code
_entity_poly.pdbx_strand_id
1 'polypeptide(L)'
;IQTDPRLYRNAQALTEQAVEFSKLAKNIIVKIPVTTQAISAFEEATYQGVSLNATVSFSVAQTIAVAEAIERGLKRREAEGLDISQMGPVCTIMVGRVDDWVKVGAEKMSAKVDPEILEWAGVAVFRHAHKIYTERGYRTRLLSAAFRNHMHWSEILGGDSVISPPYAWQVKINEMGITPNLNSVNEPIPAHILQPLLENFPEF
;
A
#
# COMPACT_ATOMS: atom_id res chain seq x y z
N ILE A 1 -1.76 -13.31 -8.36
CA ILE A 1 -0.56 -14.16 -8.39
C ILE A 1 0.64 -13.33 -7.94
N GLN A 2 1.66 -13.95 -7.34
CA GLN A 2 2.85 -13.27 -6.82
C GLN A 2 4.10 -13.82 -7.50
N THR A 3 5.07 -12.95 -7.79
CA THR A 3 6.40 -13.35 -8.25
C THR A 3 7.14 -14.16 -7.18
N ASP A 4 8.10 -14.96 -7.59
CA ASP A 4 8.96 -15.73 -6.68
C ASP A 4 9.70 -14.77 -5.74
N PRO A 5 9.50 -14.85 -4.41
CA PRO A 5 10.13 -13.96 -3.46
C PRO A 5 11.66 -14.03 -3.46
N ARG A 6 12.26 -15.12 -3.97
CA ARG A 6 13.71 -15.26 -4.10
C ARG A 6 14.32 -14.29 -5.12
N LEU A 7 13.49 -13.75 -6.03
CA LEU A 7 13.91 -12.80 -7.06
C LEU A 7 13.98 -11.34 -6.56
N TYR A 8 13.71 -11.05 -5.28
CA TYR A 8 13.54 -9.71 -4.74
C TYR A 8 14.70 -8.73 -4.97
N ARG A 9 15.89 -9.24 -5.36
CA ARG A 9 17.08 -8.45 -5.71
C ARG A 9 17.38 -8.39 -7.21
N ASN A 10 16.55 -8.99 -8.04
CA ASN A 10 16.76 -9.07 -9.48
C ASN A 10 15.58 -8.44 -10.23
N ALA A 11 15.74 -7.16 -10.61
CA ALA A 11 14.69 -6.41 -11.30
C ALA A 11 14.29 -7.04 -12.64
N GLN A 12 15.26 -7.51 -13.42
CA GLN A 12 15.00 -8.15 -14.72
C GLN A 12 14.16 -9.42 -14.54
N ALA A 13 14.57 -10.31 -13.65
CA ALA A 13 13.83 -11.56 -13.40
C ALA A 13 12.42 -11.30 -12.83
N LEU A 14 12.25 -10.27 -11.98
CA LEU A 14 10.92 -9.85 -11.51
C LEU A 14 10.05 -9.36 -12.66
N THR A 15 10.61 -8.56 -13.58
CA THR A 15 9.90 -8.06 -14.76
C THR A 15 9.48 -9.20 -15.68
N GLU A 16 10.42 -10.08 -16.05
CA GLU A 16 10.18 -11.22 -16.94
C GLU A 16 9.07 -12.12 -16.38
N GLN A 17 9.14 -12.47 -15.09
CA GLN A 17 8.14 -13.29 -14.44
C GLN A 17 6.79 -12.58 -14.34
N ALA A 18 6.76 -11.26 -14.10
CA ALA A 18 5.52 -10.50 -14.06
C ALA A 18 4.83 -10.49 -15.44
N VAL A 19 5.59 -10.32 -16.51
CA VAL A 19 5.06 -10.38 -17.89
C VAL A 19 4.57 -11.79 -18.22
N GLU A 20 5.29 -12.84 -17.82
CA GLU A 20 4.85 -14.22 -18.01
C GLU A 20 3.51 -14.47 -17.31
N PHE A 21 3.41 -14.10 -16.03
CA PHE A 21 2.22 -14.33 -15.22
C PHE A 21 1.01 -13.53 -15.71
N SER A 22 1.22 -12.33 -16.23
CA SER A 22 0.12 -11.50 -16.76
C SER A 22 -0.59 -12.14 -17.96
N LYS A 23 0.09 -13.04 -18.69
CA LYS A 23 -0.45 -13.74 -19.86
C LYS A 23 -1.36 -14.92 -19.51
N LEU A 24 -1.36 -15.37 -18.25
CA LEU A 24 -2.14 -16.54 -17.83
C LEU A 24 -3.65 -16.27 -17.87
N ALA A 25 -4.11 -15.06 -17.56
CA ALA A 25 -5.51 -14.65 -17.72
C ALA A 25 -5.64 -13.12 -17.70
N LYS A 26 -6.67 -12.58 -18.34
CA LYS A 26 -6.89 -11.12 -18.47
C LYS A 26 -7.17 -10.40 -17.14
N ASN A 27 -7.67 -11.11 -16.14
CA ASN A 27 -8.00 -10.56 -14.81
C ASN A 27 -6.90 -10.75 -13.77
N ILE A 28 -5.67 -11.03 -14.20
CA ILE A 28 -4.53 -11.17 -13.29
C ILE A 28 -3.89 -9.82 -13.02
N ILE A 29 -3.70 -9.53 -11.73
CA ILE A 29 -2.79 -8.51 -11.22
C ILE A 29 -1.59 -9.23 -10.60
N VAL A 30 -0.37 -8.87 -11.03
CA VAL A 30 0.85 -9.52 -10.56
C VAL A 30 1.41 -8.79 -9.35
N LYS A 31 1.66 -9.53 -8.28
CA LYS A 31 2.14 -9.01 -7.01
C LYS A 31 3.66 -9.08 -6.94
N ILE A 32 4.31 -7.92 -6.70
CA ILE A 32 5.77 -7.79 -6.59
C ILE A 32 6.12 -7.12 -5.25
N PRO A 33 7.11 -7.63 -4.47
CA PRO A 33 7.53 -6.98 -3.23
C PRO A 33 8.28 -5.66 -3.51
N VAL A 34 8.02 -4.65 -2.68
CA VAL A 34 8.69 -3.34 -2.78
C VAL A 34 10.09 -3.43 -2.18
N THR A 35 11.09 -3.52 -3.05
CA THR A 35 12.50 -3.45 -2.70
C THR A 35 13.17 -2.38 -3.58
N THR A 36 14.35 -1.93 -3.19
CA THR A 36 15.10 -0.94 -3.99
C THR A 36 15.28 -1.39 -5.44
N GLN A 37 15.59 -2.66 -5.65
CA GLN A 37 15.76 -3.23 -7.00
C GLN A 37 14.43 -3.37 -7.76
N ALA A 38 13.33 -3.64 -7.06
CA ALA A 38 12.01 -3.79 -7.68
C ALA A 38 11.45 -2.48 -8.25
N ILE A 39 11.97 -1.30 -7.83
CA ILE A 39 11.48 -0.01 -8.34
C ILE A 39 11.62 0.07 -9.87
N SER A 40 12.73 -0.37 -10.43
CA SER A 40 12.89 -0.41 -11.89
C SER A 40 12.03 -1.50 -12.54
N ALA A 41 11.74 -2.60 -11.84
CA ALA A 41 10.82 -3.63 -12.33
C ALA A 41 9.37 -3.13 -12.38
N PHE A 42 8.93 -2.27 -11.44
CA PHE A 42 7.61 -1.64 -11.49
C PHE A 42 7.45 -0.77 -12.74
N GLU A 43 8.44 0.05 -13.07
CA GLU A 43 8.41 0.87 -14.28
C GLU A 43 8.36 -0.01 -15.54
N GLU A 44 9.30 -0.96 -15.67
CA GLU A 44 9.44 -1.75 -16.88
C GLU A 44 8.25 -2.70 -17.11
N ALA A 45 7.79 -3.42 -16.07
CA ALA A 45 6.62 -4.29 -16.20
C ALA A 45 5.34 -3.49 -16.51
N THR A 46 5.18 -2.29 -15.93
CA THR A 46 4.07 -1.39 -16.27
C THR A 46 4.16 -0.96 -17.74
N TYR A 47 5.35 -0.57 -18.21
CA TYR A 47 5.56 -0.24 -19.62
C TYR A 47 5.22 -1.41 -20.54
N GLN A 48 5.50 -2.66 -20.15
CA GLN A 48 5.10 -3.86 -20.88
C GLN A 48 3.61 -4.22 -20.74
N GLY A 49 2.81 -3.40 -20.06
CA GLY A 49 1.34 -3.53 -19.99
C GLY A 49 0.84 -4.42 -18.84
N VAL A 50 1.67 -4.71 -17.86
CA VAL A 50 1.29 -5.53 -16.71
C VAL A 50 0.59 -4.66 -15.66
N SER A 51 -0.60 -5.06 -15.22
CA SER A 51 -1.22 -4.53 -14.00
C SER A 51 -0.54 -5.10 -12.77
N LEU A 52 0.00 -4.23 -11.93
CA LEU A 52 0.83 -4.61 -10.79
C LEU A 52 0.16 -4.31 -9.45
N ASN A 53 0.45 -5.15 -8.47
CA ASN A 53 0.22 -4.88 -7.06
C ASN A 53 1.58 -4.85 -6.34
N ALA A 54 2.09 -3.66 -6.06
CA ALA A 54 3.27 -3.50 -5.21
C ALA A 54 2.91 -3.91 -3.78
N THR A 55 3.69 -4.79 -3.16
CA THR A 55 3.40 -5.30 -1.82
C THR A 55 4.63 -5.26 -0.91
N VAL A 56 4.46 -5.56 0.37
CA VAL A 56 5.53 -5.42 1.38
C VAL A 56 5.99 -3.95 1.45
N SER A 57 5.01 -3.06 1.44
CA SER A 57 5.20 -1.63 1.62
C SER A 57 4.68 -1.22 3.01
N PHE A 58 5.44 -0.40 3.71
CA PHE A 58 5.19 -0.03 5.10
C PHE A 58 5.30 1.48 5.33
N SER A 59 6.04 2.20 4.49
CA SER A 59 6.29 3.63 4.65
C SER A 59 5.71 4.46 3.50
N VAL A 60 5.44 5.72 3.78
CA VAL A 60 5.03 6.70 2.76
C VAL A 60 6.07 6.79 1.64
N ALA A 61 7.35 6.80 1.98
CA ALA A 61 8.44 6.87 1.00
C ALA A 61 8.43 5.69 0.02
N GLN A 62 8.19 4.47 0.50
CA GLN A 62 8.06 3.29 -0.37
C GLN A 62 6.89 3.44 -1.34
N THR A 63 5.73 3.92 -0.85
CA THR A 63 4.55 4.07 -1.70
C THR A 63 4.77 5.12 -2.80
N ILE A 64 5.42 6.24 -2.47
CA ILE A 64 5.76 7.30 -3.44
C ILE A 64 6.70 6.75 -4.52
N ALA A 65 7.77 6.06 -4.13
CA ALA A 65 8.72 5.47 -5.08
C ALA A 65 8.04 4.50 -6.06
N VAL A 66 7.09 3.69 -5.56
CA VAL A 66 6.27 2.79 -6.39
C VAL A 66 5.40 3.58 -7.36
N ALA A 67 4.65 4.58 -6.86
CA ALA A 67 3.76 5.37 -7.72
C ALA A 67 4.53 6.08 -8.82
N GLU A 68 5.66 6.70 -8.50
CA GLU A 68 6.52 7.38 -9.49
C GLU A 68 7.07 6.42 -10.54
N ALA A 69 7.47 5.20 -10.17
CA ALA A 69 7.93 4.19 -11.11
C ALA A 69 6.82 3.73 -12.05
N ILE A 70 5.63 3.45 -11.51
CA ILE A 70 4.46 3.07 -12.29
C ILE A 70 4.03 4.23 -13.22
N GLU A 71 4.01 5.47 -12.74
CA GLU A 71 3.70 6.64 -13.57
C GLU A 71 4.67 6.81 -14.75
N ARG A 72 5.97 6.56 -14.55
CA ARG A 72 6.93 6.57 -15.66
C ARG A 72 6.61 5.47 -16.69
N GLY A 73 6.30 4.27 -16.24
CA GLY A 73 5.89 3.17 -17.11
C GLY A 73 4.62 3.49 -17.92
N LEU A 74 3.60 4.04 -17.26
CA LEU A 74 2.35 4.48 -17.92
C LEU A 74 2.61 5.58 -18.96
N LYS A 75 3.39 6.61 -18.62
CA LYS A 75 3.75 7.70 -19.53
C LYS A 75 4.54 7.22 -20.75
N ARG A 76 5.42 6.23 -20.59
CA ARG A 76 6.11 5.60 -21.74
C ARG A 76 5.12 4.91 -22.68
N ARG A 77 4.13 4.21 -22.14
CA ARG A 77 3.06 3.59 -22.95
C ARG A 77 2.24 4.64 -23.71
N GLU A 78 1.81 5.70 -23.03
CA GLU A 78 1.04 6.79 -23.63
C GLU A 78 1.82 7.46 -24.77
N ALA A 79 3.12 7.70 -24.60
CA ALA A 79 3.98 8.31 -25.60
C ALA A 79 4.09 7.45 -26.88
N GLU A 80 3.91 6.14 -26.78
CA GLU A 80 3.90 5.19 -27.89
C GLU A 80 2.49 4.87 -28.40
N GLY A 81 1.45 5.52 -27.85
CA GLY A 81 0.06 5.25 -28.22
C GLY A 81 -0.48 3.89 -27.77
N LEU A 82 0.17 3.25 -26.78
CA LEU A 82 -0.25 1.96 -26.25
C LEU A 82 -1.39 2.13 -25.24
N ASP A 83 -2.39 1.26 -25.31
CA ASP A 83 -3.57 1.32 -24.44
C ASP A 83 -3.21 1.08 -22.95
N ILE A 84 -3.76 1.95 -22.08
CA ILE A 84 -3.67 1.85 -20.63
C ILE A 84 -5.04 1.73 -19.95
N SER A 85 -6.13 1.74 -20.72
CA SER A 85 -7.52 1.81 -20.21
C SER A 85 -7.90 0.63 -19.31
N GLN A 86 -7.25 -0.51 -19.48
CA GLN A 86 -7.49 -1.73 -18.69
C GLN A 86 -6.45 -1.93 -17.59
N MET A 87 -5.51 -1.00 -17.41
CA MET A 87 -4.49 -1.09 -16.38
C MET A 87 -5.00 -0.55 -15.06
N GLY A 88 -4.86 -1.34 -13.99
CA GLY A 88 -5.30 -0.97 -12.64
C GLY A 88 -4.20 -1.21 -11.61
N PRO A 89 -3.10 -0.44 -11.62
CA PRO A 89 -2.02 -0.64 -10.67
C PRO A 89 -2.44 -0.32 -9.24
N VAL A 90 -1.90 -1.10 -8.29
CA VAL A 90 -2.21 -0.98 -6.87
C VAL A 90 -0.91 -1.00 -6.06
N CYS A 91 -0.85 -0.22 -4.98
CA CYS A 91 0.21 -0.29 -3.98
C CYS A 91 -0.38 -0.69 -2.63
N THR A 92 0.03 -1.83 -2.11
CA THR A 92 -0.45 -2.37 -0.84
C THR A 92 0.38 -1.86 0.33
N ILE A 93 -0.24 -1.10 1.22
CA ILE A 93 0.32 -0.79 2.55
C ILE A 93 -0.15 -1.88 3.51
N MET A 94 0.80 -2.54 4.15
CA MET A 94 0.51 -3.56 5.15
C MET A 94 0.30 -2.90 6.52
N VAL A 95 -0.83 -2.19 6.67
CA VAL A 95 -1.12 -1.29 7.80
C VAL A 95 -0.91 -1.93 9.16
N GLY A 96 -1.41 -3.14 9.38
CA GLY A 96 -1.23 -3.82 10.65
C GLY A 96 0.23 -4.24 10.94
N ARG A 97 1.08 -4.34 9.93
CA ARG A 97 2.51 -4.56 10.14
C ARG A 97 3.22 -3.29 10.59
N VAL A 98 2.72 -2.13 10.21
CA VAL A 98 3.20 -0.84 10.74
C VAL A 98 2.89 -0.76 12.23
N ASP A 99 1.66 -1.10 12.64
CA ASP A 99 1.29 -1.17 14.06
C ASP A 99 2.16 -2.18 14.83
N ASP A 100 2.34 -3.40 14.28
CA ASP A 100 3.21 -4.42 14.90
C ASP A 100 4.63 -3.86 15.12
N TRP A 101 5.16 -3.11 14.15
CA TRP A 101 6.51 -2.54 14.22
C TRP A 101 6.64 -1.46 15.30
N VAL A 102 5.71 -0.49 15.35
CA VAL A 102 5.79 0.56 16.39
C VAL A 102 5.56 -0.01 17.79
N LYS A 103 4.74 -1.04 17.96
CA LYS A 103 4.57 -1.76 19.24
C LYS A 103 5.87 -2.39 19.70
N VAL A 104 6.57 -3.10 18.81
CA VAL A 104 7.90 -3.69 19.11
C VAL A 104 8.92 -2.59 19.41
N GLY A 105 8.88 -1.47 18.69
CA GLY A 105 9.71 -0.30 18.94
C GLY A 105 9.46 0.28 20.32
N ALA A 106 8.21 0.49 20.70
CA ALA A 106 7.81 1.00 22.00
C ALA A 106 8.31 0.12 23.15
N GLU A 107 8.17 -1.20 23.03
CA GLU A 107 8.69 -2.16 24.01
C GLU A 107 10.22 -2.04 24.17
N LYS A 108 10.97 -2.05 23.06
CA LYS A 108 12.44 -1.98 23.06
C LYS A 108 12.98 -0.69 23.65
N MET A 109 12.31 0.42 23.40
CA MET A 109 12.70 1.75 23.87
C MET A 109 12.11 2.08 25.26
N SER A 110 11.24 1.23 25.80
CA SER A 110 10.44 1.52 26.99
C SER A 110 9.68 2.85 26.87
N ALA A 111 9.18 3.13 25.65
CA ALA A 111 8.46 4.36 25.37
C ALA A 111 7.10 4.35 26.08
N LYS A 112 6.77 5.46 26.74
CA LYS A 112 5.49 5.64 27.46
C LYS A 112 4.44 6.22 26.50
N VAL A 113 4.02 5.44 25.51
CA VAL A 113 2.97 5.78 24.57
C VAL A 113 1.76 4.89 24.86
N ASP A 114 0.57 5.49 24.84
CA ASP A 114 -0.67 4.75 25.02
C ASP A 114 -0.79 3.66 23.93
N PRO A 115 -1.04 2.40 24.31
CA PRO A 115 -1.21 1.31 23.34
C PRO A 115 -2.27 1.57 22.26
N GLU A 116 -3.34 2.32 22.57
CA GLU A 116 -4.36 2.69 21.61
C GLU A 116 -3.80 3.61 20.51
N ILE A 117 -2.84 4.49 20.83
CA ILE A 117 -2.19 5.36 19.85
C ILE A 117 -1.35 4.54 18.87
N LEU A 118 -0.69 3.46 19.35
CA LEU A 118 0.14 2.60 18.49
C LEU A 118 -0.68 1.85 17.43
N GLU A 119 -1.98 1.67 17.66
CA GLU A 119 -2.90 1.04 16.70
C GLU A 119 -3.32 1.96 15.54
N TRP A 120 -2.95 3.23 15.61
CA TRP A 120 -3.19 4.22 14.55
C TRP A 120 -2.03 4.36 13.57
N ALA A 121 -0.88 3.78 13.84
CA ALA A 121 0.31 3.99 13.02
C ALA A 121 0.09 3.63 11.55
N GLY A 122 -0.49 2.47 11.27
CA GLY A 122 -0.82 2.04 9.91
C GLY A 122 -1.84 2.94 9.22
N VAL A 123 -2.86 3.41 9.95
CA VAL A 123 -3.85 4.36 9.45
C VAL A 123 -3.20 5.70 9.11
N ALA A 124 -2.31 6.19 9.96
CA ALA A 124 -1.60 7.45 9.73
C ALA A 124 -0.72 7.39 8.48
N VAL A 125 0.05 6.32 8.29
CA VAL A 125 0.81 6.09 7.06
C VAL A 125 -0.10 6.05 5.84
N PHE A 126 -1.22 5.33 5.92
CA PHE A 126 -2.14 5.18 4.80
C PHE A 126 -2.77 6.52 4.40
N ARG A 127 -3.35 7.28 5.36
CA ARG A 127 -3.98 8.57 5.09
C ARG A 127 -2.97 9.59 4.56
N HIS A 128 -1.75 9.62 5.09
CA HIS A 128 -0.71 10.52 4.60
C HIS A 128 -0.30 10.17 3.16
N ALA A 129 -0.09 8.89 2.86
CA ALA A 129 0.18 8.43 1.50
C ALA A 129 -0.98 8.75 0.55
N HIS A 130 -2.24 8.52 0.97
CA HIS A 130 -3.43 8.83 0.18
C HIS A 130 -3.52 10.32 -0.18
N LYS A 131 -3.26 11.21 0.78
CA LYS A 131 -3.22 12.65 0.55
C LYS A 131 -2.21 13.00 -0.56
N ILE A 132 -0.97 12.48 -0.46
CA ILE A 132 0.08 12.73 -1.45
C ILE A 132 -0.30 12.16 -2.83
N TYR A 133 -0.89 10.97 -2.87
CA TYR A 133 -1.35 10.34 -4.11
C TYR A 133 -2.41 11.21 -4.82
N THR A 134 -3.36 11.73 -4.04
CA THR A 134 -4.42 12.62 -4.54
C THR A 134 -3.85 13.94 -5.04
N GLU A 135 -2.98 14.60 -4.24
CA GLU A 135 -2.35 15.88 -4.60
C GLU A 135 -1.47 15.79 -5.85
N ARG A 136 -0.79 14.66 -6.04
CA ARG A 136 0.08 14.44 -7.21
C ARG A 136 -0.63 13.80 -8.40
N GLY A 137 -1.90 13.40 -8.25
CA GLY A 137 -2.69 12.76 -9.29
C GLY A 137 -2.14 11.42 -9.75
N TYR A 138 -1.57 10.61 -8.84
CA TYR A 138 -1.09 9.28 -9.19
C TYR A 138 -2.24 8.34 -9.56
N ARG A 139 -2.06 7.57 -10.63
CA ARG A 139 -3.05 6.60 -11.12
C ARG A 139 -3.00 5.27 -10.38
N THR A 140 -1.95 5.04 -9.62
CA THR A 140 -1.82 3.89 -8.71
C THR A 140 -2.75 4.07 -7.53
N ARG A 141 -3.58 3.07 -7.23
CA ARG A 141 -4.47 3.07 -6.05
C ARG A 141 -3.77 2.49 -4.84
N LEU A 142 -4.10 3.00 -3.66
CA LEU A 142 -3.63 2.42 -2.41
C LEU A 142 -4.54 1.27 -1.95
N LEU A 143 -3.93 0.22 -1.41
CA LEU A 143 -4.64 -0.93 -0.85
C LEU A 143 -4.22 -1.15 0.59
N SER A 144 -5.20 -1.27 1.48
CA SER A 144 -4.98 -1.65 2.88
C SER A 144 -5.05 -3.16 3.06
N ALA A 145 -4.04 -3.72 3.73
CA ALA A 145 -3.98 -5.14 4.03
C ALA A 145 -3.33 -5.43 5.40
N ALA A 146 -3.35 -6.71 5.80
CA ALA A 146 -2.74 -7.21 7.04
C ALA A 146 -3.39 -6.66 8.32
N PHE A 147 -4.69 -6.70 8.42
CA PHE A 147 -5.50 -6.12 9.50
C PHE A 147 -5.16 -6.67 10.89
N ARG A 148 -5.16 -5.76 11.89
CA ARG A 148 -5.02 -6.06 13.33
C ARG A 148 -6.20 -5.53 14.14
N ASN A 149 -6.80 -4.43 13.70
CA ASN A 149 -7.92 -3.78 14.36
C ASN A 149 -8.94 -3.30 13.30
N HIS A 150 -10.09 -2.80 13.74
CA HIS A 150 -11.18 -2.35 12.84
C HIS A 150 -10.80 -1.09 12.05
N MET A 151 -9.94 -0.22 12.61
CA MET A 151 -9.55 1.03 11.96
C MET A 151 -8.82 0.80 10.62
N HIS A 152 -8.24 -0.39 10.42
CA HIS A 152 -7.59 -0.76 9.17
C HIS A 152 -8.54 -0.88 7.97
N TRP A 153 -9.84 -0.77 8.21
CA TRP A 153 -10.85 -0.62 7.17
C TRP A 153 -11.73 0.61 7.41
N SER A 154 -12.23 0.82 8.65
CA SER A 154 -13.21 1.87 8.92
C SER A 154 -12.65 3.29 8.80
N GLU A 155 -11.35 3.47 9.06
CA GLU A 155 -10.66 4.76 9.06
C GLU A 155 -9.94 5.08 7.73
N ILE A 156 -10.11 4.26 6.71
CA ILE A 156 -9.43 4.44 5.41
C ILE A 156 -10.37 4.26 4.22
N LEU A 157 -11.68 4.40 4.46
CA LEU A 157 -12.68 4.36 3.41
C LEU A 157 -12.78 5.69 2.67
N GLY A 158 -12.99 5.60 1.37
CA GLY A 158 -13.22 6.75 0.49
C GLY A 158 -12.22 6.83 -0.65
N GLY A 159 -12.50 7.71 -1.61
CA GLY A 159 -11.70 7.83 -2.82
C GLY A 159 -11.59 6.50 -3.58
N ASP A 160 -10.41 6.26 -4.13
CA ASP A 160 -10.07 5.02 -4.85
C ASP A 160 -9.39 3.96 -3.96
N SER A 161 -9.51 4.08 -2.63
CA SER A 161 -8.90 3.14 -1.68
C SER A 161 -9.44 1.72 -1.86
N VAL A 162 -8.56 0.74 -1.85
CA VAL A 162 -8.90 -0.68 -1.91
C VAL A 162 -8.74 -1.30 -0.54
N ILE A 163 -9.75 -2.04 -0.08
CA ILE A 163 -9.75 -2.74 1.20
C ILE A 163 -9.63 -4.24 0.95
N SER A 164 -8.59 -4.87 1.50
CA SER A 164 -8.32 -6.31 1.31
C SER A 164 -8.30 -7.08 2.64
N PRO A 165 -9.47 -7.29 3.28
CA PRO A 165 -9.58 -8.06 4.49
C PRO A 165 -9.46 -9.56 4.21
N PRO A 166 -8.68 -10.33 4.99
CA PRO A 166 -8.73 -11.79 4.94
C PRO A 166 -10.08 -12.29 5.44
N TYR A 167 -10.44 -13.54 5.11
CA TYR A 167 -11.75 -14.13 5.42
C TYR A 167 -12.21 -13.91 6.88
N ALA A 168 -11.33 -14.19 7.84
CA ALA A 168 -11.67 -14.00 9.26
C ALA A 168 -12.03 -12.54 9.61
N TRP A 169 -11.46 -11.56 8.91
CA TRP A 169 -11.82 -10.17 9.06
C TRP A 169 -13.10 -9.80 8.33
N GLN A 170 -13.42 -10.42 7.19
CA GLN A 170 -14.70 -10.23 6.52
C GLN A 170 -15.87 -10.64 7.43
N VAL A 171 -15.74 -11.79 8.11
CA VAL A 171 -16.73 -12.23 9.10
C VAL A 171 -16.88 -11.21 10.22
N LYS A 172 -15.76 -10.79 10.84
CA LYS A 172 -15.78 -9.80 11.92
C LYS A 172 -16.40 -8.47 11.50
N ILE A 173 -16.06 -7.96 10.32
CA ILE A 173 -16.60 -6.70 9.78
C ILE A 173 -18.12 -6.75 9.71
N ASN A 174 -18.68 -7.86 9.23
CA ASN A 174 -20.13 -8.04 9.12
C ASN A 174 -20.83 -8.13 10.50
N GLU A 175 -20.11 -8.61 11.53
CA GLU A 175 -20.66 -8.79 12.88
C GLU A 175 -20.49 -7.55 13.76
N MET A 176 -19.54 -6.65 13.46
CA MET A 176 -19.20 -5.48 14.30
C MET A 176 -20.31 -4.43 14.40
N GLY A 177 -21.24 -4.37 13.46
CA GLY A 177 -22.28 -3.34 13.44
C GLY A 177 -21.76 -1.89 13.34
N ILE A 178 -20.51 -1.70 12.90
CA ILE A 178 -19.90 -0.37 12.74
C ILE A 178 -20.49 0.28 11.48
N THR A 179 -21.08 1.47 11.65
CA THR A 179 -21.44 2.33 10.52
C THR A 179 -20.22 3.15 10.12
N PRO A 180 -19.57 2.87 8.98
CA PRO A 180 -18.34 3.56 8.63
C PRO A 180 -18.62 4.96 8.07
N ASN A 181 -17.67 5.88 8.28
CA ASN A 181 -17.59 7.11 7.52
C ASN A 181 -16.96 6.82 6.16
N LEU A 182 -17.75 6.95 5.09
CA LEU A 182 -17.31 6.66 3.71
C LEU A 182 -16.28 7.66 3.16
N ASN A 183 -15.89 8.66 3.94
CA ASN A 183 -14.87 9.65 3.59
C ASN A 183 -13.72 9.71 4.61
N SER A 184 -13.61 8.70 5.47
CA SER A 184 -12.65 8.69 6.58
C SER A 184 -11.19 8.82 6.14
N VAL A 185 -10.84 8.33 4.95
CA VAL A 185 -9.47 8.43 4.41
C VAL A 185 -8.98 9.89 4.27
N ASN A 186 -9.90 10.84 4.09
CA ASN A 186 -9.60 12.26 3.92
C ASN A 186 -9.58 13.05 5.24
N GLU A 187 -9.92 12.41 6.35
CA GLU A 187 -9.88 13.07 7.65
C GLU A 187 -8.43 13.16 8.17
N PRO A 188 -8.05 14.28 8.78
CA PRO A 188 -6.75 14.39 9.41
C PRO A 188 -6.64 13.42 10.58
N ILE A 189 -5.43 12.90 10.81
CA ILE A 189 -5.15 12.18 12.06
C ILE A 189 -5.17 13.18 13.21
N PRO A 190 -5.93 12.94 14.30
CA PRO A 190 -5.95 13.83 15.44
C PRO A 190 -4.54 14.10 16.01
N ALA A 191 -4.24 15.35 16.37
CA ALA A 191 -2.91 15.73 16.83
C ALA A 191 -2.45 14.93 18.07
N HIS A 192 -3.37 14.62 19.00
CA HIS A 192 -3.07 13.83 20.19
C HIS A 192 -2.68 12.37 19.89
N ILE A 193 -2.95 11.89 18.66
CA ILE A 193 -2.53 10.57 18.17
C ILE A 193 -1.23 10.70 17.36
N LEU A 194 -1.19 11.64 16.40
CA LEU A 194 -0.07 11.76 15.49
C LEU A 194 1.21 12.23 16.19
N GLN A 195 1.09 13.19 17.11
CA GLN A 195 2.25 13.81 17.75
C GLN A 195 3.05 12.82 18.60
N PRO A 196 2.46 11.97 19.47
CA PRO A 196 3.22 10.94 20.17
C PRO A 196 3.90 9.92 19.25
N LEU A 197 3.31 9.58 18.11
CA LEU A 197 3.95 8.69 17.13
C LEU A 197 5.21 9.34 16.56
N LEU A 198 5.15 10.60 16.11
CA LEU A 198 6.30 11.31 15.55
C LEU A 198 7.40 11.59 16.58
N GLU A 199 7.06 11.88 17.84
CA GLU A 199 8.02 12.18 18.90
C GLU A 199 8.76 10.94 19.41
N ASN A 200 8.10 9.78 19.46
CA ASN A 200 8.67 8.56 19.99
C ASN A 200 9.28 7.64 18.93
N PHE A 201 8.91 7.79 17.66
CA PHE A 201 9.39 6.93 16.58
C PHE A 201 9.97 7.80 15.45
N PRO A 202 11.25 8.18 15.54
CA PRO A 202 11.89 9.05 14.53
C PRO A 202 11.89 8.49 13.09
N GLU A 203 11.71 7.17 12.97
CA GLU A 203 11.64 6.48 11.67
C GLU A 203 10.21 6.41 11.10
N PHE A 204 9.21 6.88 11.87
CA PHE A 204 7.81 6.92 11.46
C PHE A 204 7.53 8.11 10.56
#